data_74dac409ac6e453cb00128c38707f796
#
_entry.id   74dac409ac6e453cb00128c38707f796
#
_cell.length_a   1.000
_cell.length_b   1.000
_cell.length_c   1.000
_cell.angle_alpha   90.00
_cell.angle_beta   90.00
_cell.angle_gamma   90.00
#
_symmetry.space_group_name_H-M   'P 1'
#
loop_
_entity.id
_entity.type
_entity.pdbx_description
1 polymer ?
#
loop_
_entity_poly.entity_id
_entity_poly.type
_entity_poly.pdbx_seq_one_letter_code
_entity_poly.pdbx_strand_id
1 'polypeptide(L)'
;VDSEYRDEVSAAMTQSFTFRSHKQCQALLDFIRTGRTQLPEFGRTLDVEGQEIIYGYGDPVNSLYLVKSGEIRTSTLSSEGRELVTGLHGPGDMFGQFCLCQQHHRNEQAMATEPSEVVQFGVEEIIDLAATRDGALIMLQLFCHRISSLEEQVAQLAFAKVRTRLALLLLRLAEDGEVQPDGSRICHDSPTHEEMASSINTTREQVTALLAQFRSAGYIDYHRNTPIRIYPDRLQEVADS
;
A
#
# COMPACT_ATOMS: atom_id res chain seq x y z
N VAL A 1 2.05 -29.00 25.96
CA VAL A 1 1.16 -27.82 25.81
C VAL A 1 1.79 -26.79 24.85
N ASP A 2 3.13 -26.74 24.71
CA ASP A 2 3.80 -25.72 23.86
C ASP A 2 3.97 -26.10 22.37
N SER A 3 3.79 -27.35 22.02
CA SER A 3 3.97 -27.83 20.62
C SER A 3 2.73 -27.57 19.77
N GLU A 4 1.55 -27.87 20.30
CA GLU A 4 0.28 -27.62 19.59
C GLU A 4 0.01 -26.13 19.34
N TYR A 5 0.33 -25.27 20.33
CA TYR A 5 0.19 -23.83 20.15
C TYR A 5 1.15 -23.24 19.10
N ARG A 6 2.38 -23.78 19.02
CA ARG A 6 3.34 -23.40 17.96
C ARG A 6 2.89 -23.85 16.57
N ASP A 7 2.30 -25.02 16.46
CA ASP A 7 1.81 -25.56 15.19
C ASP A 7 0.52 -24.84 14.75
N GLU A 8 -0.36 -24.46 15.67
CA GLU A 8 -1.52 -23.62 15.35
C GLU A 8 -1.15 -22.20 14.95
N VAL A 9 -0.18 -21.58 15.63
CA VAL A 9 0.33 -20.25 15.26
C VAL A 9 1.09 -20.30 13.94
N SER A 10 1.88 -21.37 13.69
CA SER A 10 2.55 -21.59 12.41
C SER A 10 1.56 -21.84 11.27
N ALA A 11 0.53 -22.66 11.51
CA ALA A 11 -0.53 -22.91 10.53
C ALA A 11 -1.40 -21.68 10.27
N ALA A 12 -1.69 -20.87 11.30
CA ALA A 12 -2.38 -19.59 11.16
C ALA A 12 -1.53 -18.54 10.40
N MET A 13 -0.21 -18.56 10.60
CA MET A 13 0.72 -17.71 9.85
C MET A 13 0.85 -18.16 8.39
N THR A 14 0.71 -19.44 8.08
CA THR A 14 0.82 -19.97 6.71
C THR A 14 -0.48 -19.81 5.91
N GLN A 15 -1.65 -19.68 6.56
CA GLN A 15 -2.94 -19.58 5.88
C GLN A 15 -3.47 -18.16 5.63
N SER A 16 -2.77 -17.09 5.98
CA SER A 16 -3.31 -15.73 5.95
C SER A 16 -2.52 -14.70 5.15
N PHE A 17 -1.57 -15.03 4.32
CA PHE A 17 -0.91 -14.06 3.44
C PHE A 17 -1.64 -13.84 2.11
N THR A 18 -2.96 -13.99 2.09
CA THR A 18 -3.74 -13.38 1.03
C THR A 18 -3.97 -11.92 1.40
N PHE A 19 -3.19 -11.04 0.78
CA PHE A 19 -3.42 -9.61 0.75
C PHE A 19 -4.87 -9.38 0.29
N ARG A 20 -5.79 -9.21 1.22
CA ARG A 20 -7.14 -8.74 0.91
C ARG A 20 -7.05 -7.24 0.66
N SER A 21 -6.57 -6.91 -0.56
CA SER A 21 -6.60 -5.56 -1.08
C SER A 21 -8.05 -5.04 -1.10
N HIS A 22 -8.20 -3.76 -0.80
CA HIS A 22 -9.28 -2.86 -1.27
C HIS A 22 -10.74 -3.08 -0.85
N LYS A 23 -11.17 -4.22 -0.32
CA LYS A 23 -12.60 -4.43 0.00
C LYS A 23 -13.04 -3.87 1.35
N GLN A 24 -12.13 -3.53 2.25
CA GLN A 24 -12.48 -3.18 3.63
C GLN A 24 -12.77 -1.69 3.84
N CYS A 25 -12.19 -0.82 3.02
CA CYS A 25 -12.51 0.60 3.03
C CYS A 25 -13.74 0.94 2.17
N GLN A 26 -14.29 -0.04 1.45
CA GLN A 26 -15.56 0.13 0.74
C GLN A 26 -16.68 0.60 1.69
N ALA A 27 -16.63 0.21 2.96
CA ALA A 27 -17.59 0.64 3.98
C ALA A 27 -17.61 2.17 4.19
N LEU A 28 -16.43 2.83 4.17
CA LEU A 28 -16.38 4.29 4.28
C LEU A 28 -16.86 4.96 2.99
N LEU A 29 -16.44 4.47 1.81
CA LEU A 29 -16.94 4.94 0.52
C LEU A 29 -18.45 4.77 0.41
N ASP A 30 -18.98 3.61 0.81
CA ASP A 30 -20.42 3.34 0.81
C ASP A 30 -21.16 4.21 1.83
N PHE A 31 -20.56 4.46 3.00
CA PHE A 31 -21.11 5.34 4.02
C PHE A 31 -21.20 6.79 3.52
N ILE A 32 -20.16 7.30 2.89
CA ILE A 32 -20.13 8.63 2.26
C ILE A 32 -21.14 8.69 1.11
N ARG A 33 -21.16 7.68 0.22
CA ARG A 33 -22.02 7.64 -0.96
C ARG A 33 -23.52 7.46 -0.62
N THR A 34 -23.85 6.75 0.45
CA THR A 34 -25.25 6.51 0.84
C THR A 34 -25.90 7.66 1.61
N GLY A 35 -25.13 8.75 1.87
CA GLY A 35 -25.66 9.92 2.55
C GLY A 35 -26.19 9.63 3.96
N ARG A 36 -25.76 8.55 4.61
CA ARG A 36 -26.12 8.22 5.98
C ARG A 36 -25.48 9.16 7.02
N THR A 37 -24.62 10.07 6.56
CA THR A 37 -24.19 11.20 7.35
C THR A 37 -25.26 12.28 7.23
N GLN A 38 -25.79 12.75 8.36
CA GLN A 38 -26.60 13.99 8.41
C GLN A 38 -25.73 15.25 8.17
N LEU A 39 -24.49 15.10 7.76
CA LEU A 39 -23.53 16.17 7.46
C LEU A 39 -23.72 16.58 5.99
N PRO A 40 -24.15 17.82 5.70
CA PRO A 40 -24.57 18.22 4.34
C PRO A 40 -23.45 18.24 3.29
N GLU A 41 -22.20 18.30 3.68
CA GLU A 41 -21.03 18.29 2.78
C GLU A 41 -19.84 17.67 3.52
N PHE A 42 -19.81 16.33 3.56
CA PHE A 42 -18.72 15.62 4.24
C PHE A 42 -17.53 15.40 3.30
N GLY A 43 -16.48 16.17 3.53
CA GLY A 43 -15.26 16.13 2.75
C GLY A 43 -15.32 16.87 1.42
N ARG A 44 -14.18 17.33 0.95
CA ARG A 44 -14.00 18.01 -0.33
C ARG A 44 -13.32 17.05 -1.33
N THR A 45 -13.96 16.82 -2.46
CA THR A 45 -13.32 16.08 -3.56
C THR A 45 -12.29 16.95 -4.27
N LEU A 46 -11.11 16.37 -4.51
CA LEU A 46 -10.00 16.97 -5.25
C LEU A 46 -9.64 16.06 -6.40
N ASP A 47 -9.56 16.63 -7.61
CA ASP A 47 -8.95 15.98 -8.77
C ASP A 47 -7.47 16.35 -8.77
N VAL A 48 -6.60 15.36 -8.87
CA VAL A 48 -5.14 15.48 -8.74
C VAL A 48 -4.51 14.88 -9.99
N GLU A 49 -3.67 15.65 -10.66
CA GLU A 49 -2.94 15.18 -11.83
C GLU A 49 -1.80 14.22 -11.44
N GLY A 50 -1.38 13.38 -12.39
CA GLY A 50 -0.22 12.52 -12.17
C GLY A 50 1.04 13.34 -11.84
N GLN A 51 1.81 12.93 -10.84
CA GLN A 51 2.99 13.61 -10.27
C GLN A 51 2.66 14.91 -9.49
N GLU A 52 1.40 15.23 -9.27
CA GLU A 52 1.01 16.36 -8.44
C GLU A 52 1.17 16.03 -6.95
N ILE A 53 1.71 16.99 -6.20
CA ILE A 53 1.90 16.87 -4.74
C ILE A 53 0.63 17.37 -4.05
N ILE A 54 0.02 16.49 -3.24
CA ILE A 54 -1.17 16.80 -2.44
C ILE A 54 -0.77 17.57 -1.18
N TYR A 55 0.31 17.13 -0.53
CA TYR A 55 0.98 17.85 0.55
C TYR A 55 2.47 17.46 0.62
N GLY A 56 3.29 18.37 1.07
CA GLY A 56 4.73 18.20 1.20
C GLY A 56 5.21 18.18 2.65
N TYR A 57 6.52 17.98 2.80
CA TYR A 57 7.19 18.07 4.10
C TYR A 57 7.04 19.47 4.70
N GLY A 58 6.69 19.52 5.97
CA GLY A 58 6.52 20.79 6.70
C GLY A 58 5.17 21.47 6.51
N ASP A 59 4.30 20.96 5.65
CA ASP A 59 2.94 21.47 5.50
C ASP A 59 2.13 21.26 6.78
N PRO A 60 1.10 22.11 7.05
CA PRO A 60 0.23 21.93 8.19
C PRO A 60 -0.51 20.59 8.17
N VAL A 61 -0.58 19.94 9.33
CA VAL A 61 -1.34 18.69 9.50
C VAL A 61 -2.77 19.02 9.94
N ASN A 62 -3.64 19.25 8.96
CA ASN A 62 -5.03 19.67 9.20
C ASN A 62 -6.08 18.85 8.45
N SER A 63 -5.65 17.84 7.70
CA SER A 63 -6.55 17.07 6.84
C SER A 63 -6.13 15.60 6.76
N LEU A 64 -7.13 14.75 6.57
CA LEU A 64 -7.05 13.34 6.23
C LEU A 64 -7.61 13.16 4.82
N TYR A 65 -7.15 12.17 4.09
CA TYR A 65 -7.54 11.94 2.70
C TYR A 65 -7.98 10.49 2.48
N LEU A 66 -8.95 10.30 1.60
CA LEU A 66 -9.43 9.00 1.10
C LEU A 66 -9.28 8.96 -0.41
N VAL A 67 -8.67 7.92 -0.95
CA VAL A 67 -8.56 7.71 -2.40
C VAL A 67 -9.88 7.17 -2.93
N LYS A 68 -10.49 7.85 -3.94
CA LYS A 68 -11.66 7.37 -4.68
C LYS A 68 -11.27 6.62 -5.94
N SER A 69 -10.26 7.13 -6.65
CA SER A 69 -9.71 6.50 -7.86
C SER A 69 -8.25 6.92 -8.04
N GLY A 70 -7.48 6.15 -8.81
CA GLY A 70 -6.05 6.36 -9.03
C GLY A 70 -5.20 5.82 -7.89
N GLU A 71 -3.96 6.29 -7.80
CA GLU A 71 -2.98 5.84 -6.80
C GLU A 71 -2.17 7.01 -6.23
N ILE A 72 -2.02 7.03 -4.91
CA ILE A 72 -1.25 8.03 -4.16
C ILE A 72 -0.07 7.35 -3.48
N ARG A 73 1.13 7.89 -3.70
CA ARG A 73 2.36 7.49 -3.03
C ARG A 73 2.67 8.42 -1.86
N THR A 74 2.89 7.84 -0.68
CA THR A 74 3.45 8.56 0.47
C THR A 74 4.92 8.20 0.65
N SER A 75 5.75 9.18 1.00
CA SER A 75 7.18 8.99 1.22
C SER A 75 7.69 9.88 2.35
N THR A 76 8.78 9.46 2.99
CA THR A 76 9.52 10.24 3.99
C THR A 76 11.00 10.33 3.62
N LEU A 77 11.72 11.25 4.25
CA LEU A 77 13.16 11.40 4.07
C LEU A 77 13.90 10.80 5.28
N SER A 78 14.96 10.03 4.99
CA SER A 78 15.91 9.64 6.03
C SER A 78 16.74 10.85 6.48
N SER A 79 17.45 10.72 7.61
CA SER A 79 18.40 11.74 8.09
C SER A 79 19.52 12.08 7.08
N GLU A 80 19.74 11.20 6.11
CA GLU A 80 20.73 11.38 5.03
C GLU A 80 20.10 11.96 3.74
N GLY A 81 18.79 12.35 3.79
CA GLY A 81 18.06 12.89 2.66
C GLY A 81 17.61 11.86 1.61
N ARG A 82 17.70 10.56 1.92
CA ARG A 82 17.19 9.50 1.03
C ARG A 82 15.69 9.36 1.19
N GLU A 83 14.98 9.34 0.07
CA GLU A 83 13.53 9.09 0.04
C GLU A 83 13.24 7.62 0.38
N LEU A 84 12.27 7.40 1.26
CA LEU A 84 11.70 6.11 1.60
C LEU A 84 10.19 6.14 1.35
N VAL A 85 9.71 5.31 0.46
CA VAL A 85 8.27 5.12 0.25
C VAL A 85 7.66 4.44 1.48
N THR A 86 6.68 5.10 2.10
CA THR A 86 5.98 4.65 3.31
C THR A 86 4.62 4.03 3.00
N GLY A 87 4.09 4.25 1.78
CA GLY A 87 2.83 3.64 1.34
C GLY A 87 2.50 3.93 -0.11
N LEU A 88 1.76 2.99 -0.72
CA LEU A 88 1.00 3.17 -1.95
C LEU A 88 -0.46 3.00 -1.58
N HIS A 89 -1.28 3.96 -1.93
CA HIS A 89 -2.68 4.06 -1.51
C HIS A 89 -3.57 4.05 -2.75
N GLY A 90 -4.34 2.98 -2.90
CA GLY A 90 -5.34 2.81 -3.96
C GLY A 90 -6.76 3.17 -3.51
N PRO A 91 -7.77 2.95 -4.38
CA PRO A 91 -9.17 3.26 -4.07
C PRO A 91 -9.65 2.61 -2.78
N GLY A 92 -10.18 3.43 -1.85
CA GLY A 92 -10.63 3.02 -0.53
C GLY A 92 -9.57 3.16 0.56
N ASP A 93 -8.33 3.43 0.24
CA ASP A 93 -7.28 3.66 1.23
C ASP A 93 -7.30 5.09 1.75
N MET A 94 -6.89 5.24 3.02
CA MET A 94 -6.73 6.54 3.68
C MET A 94 -5.25 6.85 3.90
N PHE A 95 -4.90 8.13 3.76
CA PHE A 95 -3.57 8.64 4.04
C PHE A 95 -3.61 10.02 4.72
N GLY A 96 -2.50 10.47 5.28
CA GLY A 96 -2.42 11.76 5.98
C GLY A 96 -3.03 11.76 7.38
N GLN A 97 -3.22 10.60 8.00
CA GLN A 97 -3.91 10.39 9.29
C GLN A 97 -3.25 11.05 10.51
N PHE A 98 -2.05 11.59 10.38
CA PHE A 98 -1.33 12.21 11.49
C PHE A 98 -1.98 13.50 12.01
N CYS A 99 -2.97 14.06 11.31
CA CYS A 99 -3.74 15.20 11.75
C CYS A 99 -4.41 15.01 13.13
N LEU A 100 -4.64 13.75 13.54
CA LEU A 100 -5.24 13.42 14.83
C LEU A 100 -4.22 13.22 15.97
N CYS A 101 -2.90 13.25 15.67
CA CYS A 101 -1.83 12.93 16.61
C CYS A 101 -1.13 14.16 17.20
N GLN A 102 -1.73 15.33 17.18
CA GLN A 102 -1.14 16.59 17.67
C GLN A 102 0.21 16.97 17.00
N GLN A 103 0.52 16.37 15.86
CA GLN A 103 1.61 16.82 15.02
C GLN A 103 1.16 18.07 14.26
N HIS A 104 1.99 19.12 14.27
CA HIS A 104 1.66 20.38 13.62
C HIS A 104 2.11 20.44 12.16
N HIS A 105 3.09 19.61 11.80
CA HIS A 105 3.69 19.61 10.46
C HIS A 105 3.83 18.20 9.90
N ARG A 106 3.67 18.08 8.59
CA ARG A 106 3.88 16.83 7.84
C ARG A 106 5.35 16.40 7.88
N ASN A 107 5.61 15.17 8.26
CA ASN A 107 6.92 14.52 8.16
C ASN A 107 7.01 13.61 6.94
N GLU A 108 5.98 13.58 6.11
CA GLU A 108 5.89 12.84 4.86
C GLU A 108 5.34 13.73 3.75
N GLN A 109 5.56 13.30 2.51
CA GLN A 109 4.96 13.87 1.31
C GLN A 109 3.96 12.88 0.74
N ALA A 110 2.85 13.37 0.18
CA ALA A 110 1.91 12.59 -0.62
C ALA A 110 1.85 13.15 -2.04
N MET A 111 1.99 12.25 -3.03
CA MET A 111 2.00 12.60 -4.45
C MET A 111 1.18 11.57 -5.23
N ALA A 112 0.38 12.03 -6.18
CA ALA A 112 -0.32 11.13 -7.10
C ALA A 112 0.68 10.49 -8.07
N THR A 113 0.61 9.16 -8.27
CA THR A 113 1.43 8.47 -9.27
C THR A 113 0.79 8.51 -10.65
N GLU A 114 -0.54 8.66 -10.68
CA GLU A 114 -1.39 8.78 -11.86
C GLU A 114 -2.54 9.76 -11.59
N PRO A 115 -3.33 10.19 -12.61
CA PRO A 115 -4.51 11.00 -12.39
C PRO A 115 -5.45 10.33 -11.37
N SER A 116 -5.76 11.05 -10.29
CA SER A 116 -6.41 10.50 -9.11
C SER A 116 -7.51 11.40 -8.60
N GLU A 117 -8.54 10.81 -7.99
CA GLU A 117 -9.60 11.53 -7.28
C GLU A 117 -9.49 11.18 -5.79
N VAL A 118 -9.35 12.20 -4.94
CA VAL A 118 -9.26 12.03 -3.49
C VAL A 118 -10.30 12.86 -2.76
N VAL A 119 -10.76 12.40 -1.61
CA VAL A 119 -11.61 13.19 -0.71
C VAL A 119 -10.76 13.67 0.45
N GLN A 120 -10.72 14.97 0.63
CA GLN A 120 -10.06 15.64 1.77
C GLN A 120 -11.08 15.88 2.89
N PHE A 121 -10.73 15.49 4.10
CA PHE A 121 -11.51 15.75 5.32
C PHE A 121 -10.74 16.64 6.27
N GLY A 122 -11.36 17.68 6.76
CA GLY A 122 -10.83 18.49 7.85
C GLY A 122 -10.88 17.76 9.20
N VAL A 123 -10.08 18.18 10.16
CA VAL A 123 -10.03 17.56 11.50
C VAL A 123 -11.39 17.61 12.19
N GLU A 124 -12.12 18.74 12.10
CA GLU A 124 -13.45 18.88 12.72
C GLU A 124 -14.46 17.91 12.11
N GLU A 125 -14.46 17.73 10.79
CA GLU A 125 -15.34 16.77 10.11
C GLU A 125 -15.08 15.33 10.58
N ILE A 126 -13.81 14.98 10.81
CA ILE A 126 -13.42 13.65 11.32
C ILE A 126 -13.90 13.46 12.77
N ILE A 127 -13.79 14.50 13.60
CA ILE A 127 -14.27 14.49 14.99
C ILE A 127 -15.80 14.31 15.00
N ASP A 128 -16.51 15.05 14.16
CA ASP A 128 -17.98 14.93 14.05
C ASP A 128 -18.41 13.53 13.57
N LEU A 129 -17.67 12.97 12.59
CA LEU A 129 -17.88 11.59 12.14
C LEU A 129 -17.66 10.59 13.30
N ALA A 130 -16.55 10.74 14.01
CA ALA A 130 -16.18 9.84 15.12
C ALA A 130 -17.15 9.97 16.32
N ALA A 131 -17.89 11.07 16.45
CA ALA A 131 -18.92 11.24 17.46
C ALA A 131 -20.17 10.37 17.19
N THR A 132 -20.34 9.88 15.96
CA THR A 132 -21.39 8.92 15.62
C THR A 132 -20.93 7.47 15.86
N ARG A 133 -21.86 6.57 16.25
CA ARG A 133 -21.53 5.15 16.47
C ARG A 133 -20.96 4.49 15.21
N ASP A 134 -21.58 4.72 14.07
CA ASP A 134 -21.19 4.09 12.81
C ASP A 134 -19.86 4.67 12.31
N GLY A 135 -19.67 5.98 12.41
CA GLY A 135 -18.42 6.65 12.07
C GLY A 135 -17.25 6.21 12.96
N ALA A 136 -17.50 6.08 14.27
CA ALA A 136 -16.47 5.58 15.19
C ALA A 136 -16.05 4.15 14.83
N LEU A 137 -16.97 3.25 14.47
CA LEU A 137 -16.68 1.88 14.06
C LEU A 137 -15.86 1.87 12.75
N ILE A 138 -16.22 2.69 11.77
CA ILE A 138 -15.51 2.84 10.52
C ILE A 138 -14.07 3.32 10.77
N MET A 139 -13.89 4.37 11.60
CA MET A 139 -12.57 4.89 11.95
C MET A 139 -11.71 3.84 12.65
N LEU A 140 -12.28 3.08 13.59
CA LEU A 140 -11.57 1.98 14.25
C LEU A 140 -11.13 0.90 13.25
N GLN A 141 -11.99 0.50 12.32
CA GLN A 141 -11.65 -0.47 11.29
C GLN A 141 -10.49 0.02 10.39
N LEU A 142 -10.52 1.29 10.00
CA LEU A 142 -9.46 1.91 9.19
C LEU A 142 -8.12 1.91 9.94
N PHE A 143 -8.12 2.30 11.22
CA PHE A 143 -6.91 2.28 12.03
C PHE A 143 -6.39 0.86 12.27
N CYS A 144 -7.28 -0.10 12.58
CA CYS A 144 -6.88 -1.51 12.70
C CYS A 144 -6.23 -2.02 11.42
N HIS A 145 -6.82 -1.73 10.26
CA HIS A 145 -6.25 -2.11 8.97
C HIS A 145 -4.86 -1.47 8.76
N ARG A 146 -4.72 -0.17 9.06
CA ARG A 146 -3.44 0.52 8.94
C ARG A 146 -2.37 -0.06 9.87
N ILE A 147 -2.74 -0.38 11.11
CA ILE A 147 -1.83 -1.02 12.08
C ILE A 147 -1.37 -2.37 11.54
N SER A 148 -2.29 -3.24 11.11
CA SER A 148 -1.94 -4.55 10.54
C SER A 148 -1.01 -4.43 9.32
N SER A 149 -1.28 -3.47 8.42
CA SER A 149 -0.40 -3.21 7.28
C SER A 149 1.01 -2.78 7.70
N LEU A 150 1.14 -1.93 8.73
CA LEU A 150 2.43 -1.51 9.26
C LEU A 150 3.16 -2.67 9.96
N GLU A 151 2.45 -3.51 10.72
CA GLU A 151 3.02 -4.71 11.36
C GLU A 151 3.59 -5.68 10.32
N GLU A 152 2.87 -5.90 9.20
CA GLU A 152 3.36 -6.70 8.09
C GLU A 152 4.62 -6.10 7.46
N GLN A 153 4.66 -4.79 7.23
CA GLN A 153 5.85 -4.11 6.71
C GLN A 153 7.04 -4.26 7.66
N VAL A 154 6.84 -4.09 8.96
CA VAL A 154 7.88 -4.28 9.97
C VAL A 154 8.38 -5.72 9.98
N ALA A 155 7.49 -6.70 9.93
CA ALA A 155 7.85 -8.11 9.86
C ALA A 155 8.67 -8.42 8.59
N GLN A 156 8.26 -7.92 7.43
CA GLN A 156 9.03 -8.06 6.20
C GLN A 156 10.43 -7.44 6.29
N LEU A 157 10.54 -6.24 6.89
CA LEU A 157 11.84 -5.59 7.09
C LEU A 157 12.74 -6.35 8.07
N ALA A 158 12.15 -6.90 9.12
CA ALA A 158 12.90 -7.57 10.19
C ALA A 158 13.39 -8.97 9.78
N PHE A 159 12.58 -9.72 9.03
CA PHE A 159 12.85 -11.15 8.80
C PHE A 159 13.17 -11.52 7.34
N ALA A 160 12.82 -10.69 6.38
CA ALA A 160 13.01 -11.01 4.98
C ALA A 160 14.31 -10.44 4.41
N LYS A 161 15.08 -11.29 3.71
CA LYS A 161 16.18 -10.84 2.85
C LYS A 161 15.62 -9.97 1.70
N VAL A 162 16.45 -9.09 1.13
CA VAL A 162 16.05 -8.24 -0.02
C VAL A 162 15.46 -9.08 -1.16
N ARG A 163 16.00 -10.30 -1.37
CA ARG A 163 15.50 -11.25 -2.36
C ARG A 163 14.06 -11.65 -2.11
N THR A 164 13.71 -11.97 -0.87
CA THR A 164 12.35 -12.35 -0.44
C THR A 164 11.39 -11.18 -0.57
N ARG A 165 11.81 -9.97 -0.15
CA ARG A 165 10.99 -8.76 -0.32
C ARG A 165 10.67 -8.45 -1.78
N LEU A 166 11.65 -8.65 -2.69
CA LEU A 166 11.40 -8.48 -4.12
C LEU A 166 10.45 -9.56 -4.66
N ALA A 167 10.59 -10.81 -4.22
CA ALA A 167 9.67 -11.88 -4.61
C ALA A 167 8.24 -11.57 -4.17
N LEU A 168 8.03 -11.12 -2.95
CA LEU A 168 6.73 -10.72 -2.42
C LEU A 168 6.14 -9.53 -3.19
N LEU A 169 6.96 -8.53 -3.55
CA LEU A 169 6.50 -7.41 -4.39
C LEU A 169 6.02 -7.89 -5.76
N LEU A 170 6.78 -8.77 -6.42
CA LEU A 170 6.42 -9.32 -7.72
C LEU A 170 5.17 -10.21 -7.67
N LEU A 171 5.01 -11.01 -6.61
CA LEU A 171 3.79 -11.79 -6.38
C LEU A 171 2.56 -10.87 -6.24
N ARG A 172 2.70 -9.77 -5.53
CA ARG A 172 1.65 -8.75 -5.41
C ARG A 172 1.29 -8.14 -6.76
N LEU A 173 2.28 -7.77 -7.57
CA LEU A 173 2.04 -7.28 -8.93
C LEU A 173 1.34 -8.32 -9.81
N ALA A 174 1.62 -9.60 -9.58
CA ALA A 174 0.99 -10.69 -10.31
C ALA A 174 -0.50 -10.85 -9.98
N GLU A 175 -0.98 -10.40 -8.81
CA GLU A 175 -2.41 -10.48 -8.44
C GLU A 175 -3.29 -9.71 -9.43
N ASP A 176 -2.83 -8.54 -9.87
CA ASP A 176 -3.52 -7.69 -10.84
C ASP A 176 -3.17 -8.02 -12.30
N GLY A 177 -2.23 -8.96 -12.52
CA GLY A 177 -1.75 -9.36 -13.83
C GLY A 177 -2.75 -10.21 -14.63
N GLU A 178 -2.70 -10.09 -15.96
CA GLU A 178 -3.50 -10.89 -16.88
C GLU A 178 -3.12 -12.38 -16.82
N VAL A 179 -4.09 -13.24 -16.50
CA VAL A 179 -3.89 -14.68 -16.36
C VAL A 179 -3.60 -15.33 -17.71
N GLN A 180 -2.53 -16.11 -17.79
CA GLN A 180 -2.18 -16.88 -18.99
C GLN A 180 -2.52 -18.36 -18.83
N PRO A 181 -2.71 -19.11 -19.94
CA PRO A 181 -3.05 -20.54 -19.90
C PRO A 181 -2.03 -21.42 -19.17
N ASP A 182 -0.77 -20.97 -19.07
CA ASP A 182 0.33 -21.66 -18.37
C ASP A 182 0.43 -21.30 -16.88
N GLY A 183 -0.56 -20.57 -16.34
CA GLY A 183 -0.57 -20.12 -14.96
C GLY A 183 0.28 -18.87 -14.70
N SER A 184 1.05 -18.39 -15.68
CA SER A 184 1.79 -17.15 -15.54
C SER A 184 0.87 -15.93 -15.57
N ARG A 185 1.39 -14.79 -15.12
CA ARG A 185 0.68 -13.50 -15.10
C ARG A 185 1.46 -12.45 -15.89
N ILE A 186 0.79 -11.69 -16.74
CA ILE A 186 1.39 -10.58 -17.48
C ILE A 186 0.99 -9.28 -16.81
N CYS A 187 1.99 -8.53 -16.31
CA CYS A 187 1.79 -7.23 -15.66
C CYS A 187 2.24 -6.13 -16.63
N HIS A 188 1.28 -5.39 -17.19
CA HIS A 188 1.51 -4.33 -18.18
C HIS A 188 2.10 -3.08 -17.53
N ASP A 189 1.60 -2.71 -16.36
CA ASP A 189 1.99 -1.52 -15.61
C ASP A 189 2.97 -1.88 -14.49
N SER A 190 4.15 -2.38 -14.89
CA SER A 190 5.18 -2.76 -13.92
C SER A 190 5.95 -1.53 -13.45
N PRO A 191 6.17 -1.36 -12.13
CA PRO A 191 7.01 -0.31 -11.60
C PRO A 191 8.43 -0.35 -12.18
N THR A 192 9.08 0.80 -12.28
CA THR A 192 10.48 0.89 -12.63
C THR A 192 11.37 0.23 -11.56
N HIS A 193 12.61 -0.10 -11.92
CA HIS A 193 13.57 -0.66 -10.94
C HIS A 193 13.84 0.29 -9.78
N GLU A 194 13.73 1.60 -9.99
CA GLU A 194 13.87 2.63 -8.94
C GLU A 194 12.68 2.58 -7.97
N GLU A 195 11.45 2.53 -8.50
CA GLU A 195 10.23 2.42 -7.70
C GLU A 195 10.18 1.11 -6.93
N MET A 196 10.56 -0.02 -7.57
CA MET A 196 10.70 -1.30 -6.88
C MET A 196 11.72 -1.20 -5.74
N ALA A 197 12.88 -0.58 -5.98
CA ALA A 197 13.93 -0.41 -4.99
C ALA A 197 13.45 0.41 -3.79
N SER A 198 12.77 1.53 -4.05
CA SER A 198 12.16 2.36 -3.01
C SER A 198 11.12 1.59 -2.20
N SER A 199 10.26 0.81 -2.87
CA SER A 199 9.17 0.05 -2.22
C SER A 199 9.67 -1.06 -1.30
N ILE A 200 10.83 -1.68 -1.62
CA ILE A 200 11.41 -2.76 -0.79
C ILE A 200 12.62 -2.32 0.02
N ASN A 201 12.86 -1.00 0.11
CA ASN A 201 13.93 -0.40 0.89
C ASN A 201 15.32 -0.98 0.54
N THR A 202 15.73 -0.82 -0.72
CA THR A 202 17.01 -1.28 -1.25
C THR A 202 17.52 -0.33 -2.34
N THR A 203 18.60 -0.68 -3.06
CA THR A 203 19.11 0.12 -4.18
C THR A 203 18.64 -0.43 -5.53
N ARG A 204 18.55 0.46 -6.53
CA ARG A 204 18.19 0.11 -7.91
C ARG A 204 19.13 -0.97 -8.48
N GLU A 205 20.42 -0.90 -8.16
CA GLU A 205 21.42 -1.87 -8.59
C GLU A 205 21.13 -3.26 -8.05
N GLN A 206 20.73 -3.35 -6.77
CA GLN A 206 20.34 -4.62 -6.15
C GLN A 206 19.07 -5.19 -6.77
N VAL A 207 18.04 -4.37 -7.03
CA VAL A 207 16.83 -4.80 -7.74
C VAL A 207 17.19 -5.31 -9.14
N THR A 208 18.01 -4.56 -9.89
CA THR A 208 18.43 -4.96 -11.24
C THR A 208 19.15 -6.31 -11.24
N ALA A 209 20.06 -6.51 -10.28
CA ALA A 209 20.78 -7.78 -10.14
C ALA A 209 19.85 -8.94 -9.76
N LEU A 210 18.93 -8.72 -8.83
CA LEU A 210 17.97 -9.74 -8.40
C LEU A 210 16.96 -10.10 -9.49
N LEU A 211 16.44 -9.14 -10.23
CA LEU A 211 15.55 -9.40 -11.36
C LEU A 211 16.26 -10.20 -12.45
N ALA A 212 17.54 -9.92 -12.73
CA ALA A 212 18.33 -10.73 -13.66
C ALA A 212 18.50 -12.18 -13.15
N GLN A 213 18.72 -12.38 -11.85
CA GLN A 213 18.75 -13.70 -11.24
C GLN A 213 17.40 -14.40 -11.32
N PHE A 214 16.31 -13.72 -11.02
CA PHE A 214 14.94 -14.28 -11.10
C PHE A 214 14.59 -14.68 -12.53
N ARG A 215 15.00 -13.88 -13.52
CA ARG A 215 14.81 -14.21 -14.94
C ARG A 215 15.63 -15.45 -15.32
N SER A 216 16.90 -15.54 -14.94
CA SER A 216 17.73 -16.70 -15.25
C SER A 216 17.27 -17.98 -14.56
N ALA A 217 16.61 -17.87 -13.40
CA ALA A 217 15.98 -18.97 -12.67
C ALA A 217 14.60 -19.33 -13.21
N GLY A 218 14.02 -18.55 -14.14
CA GLY A 218 12.72 -18.80 -14.74
C GLY A 218 11.52 -18.47 -13.81
N TYR A 219 11.72 -17.60 -12.83
CA TYR A 219 10.65 -17.09 -11.97
C TYR A 219 9.87 -15.95 -12.64
N ILE A 220 10.56 -15.19 -13.49
CA ILE A 220 10.00 -14.08 -14.28
C ILE A 220 10.58 -14.11 -15.68
N ASP A 221 9.90 -13.46 -16.62
CA ASP A 221 10.43 -13.14 -17.94
C ASP A 221 10.10 -11.69 -18.30
N TYR A 222 11.09 -10.94 -18.73
CA TYR A 222 10.92 -9.57 -19.20
C TYR A 222 12.04 -9.16 -20.16
N HIS A 223 11.70 -8.27 -21.08
CA HIS A 223 12.63 -7.61 -21.97
C HIS A 223 12.45 -6.09 -21.87
N ARG A 224 13.39 -5.35 -22.42
CA ARG A 224 13.31 -3.89 -22.42
C ARG A 224 12.00 -3.42 -23.07
N ASN A 225 11.22 -2.60 -22.36
CA ASN A 225 9.93 -2.06 -22.79
C ASN A 225 8.84 -3.13 -23.09
N THR A 226 8.92 -4.27 -22.46
CA THR A 226 7.84 -5.25 -22.51
C THR A 226 7.23 -5.44 -21.12
N PRO A 227 5.95 -5.84 -21.03
CA PRO A 227 5.34 -6.24 -19.78
C PRO A 227 6.16 -7.35 -19.09
N ILE A 228 6.16 -7.34 -17.77
CA ILE A 228 6.79 -8.42 -17.01
C ILE A 228 5.84 -9.62 -16.94
N ARG A 229 6.35 -10.79 -17.27
CA ARG A 229 5.66 -12.06 -17.05
C ARG A 229 6.19 -12.67 -15.76
N ILE A 230 5.29 -13.04 -14.86
CA ILE A 230 5.58 -13.62 -13.55
C ILE A 230 5.02 -15.02 -13.49
N TYR A 231 5.75 -15.97 -12.90
CA TYR A 231 5.34 -17.35 -12.63
C TYR A 231 5.10 -17.49 -11.11
N PRO A 232 3.87 -17.21 -10.60
CA PRO A 232 3.60 -17.10 -9.17
C PRO A 232 3.99 -18.35 -8.39
N ASP A 233 3.63 -19.54 -8.88
CA ASP A 233 3.90 -20.81 -8.20
C ASP A 233 5.40 -21.02 -7.94
N ARG A 234 6.25 -20.65 -8.91
CA ARG A 234 7.71 -20.76 -8.78
C ARG A 234 8.29 -19.69 -7.87
N LEU A 235 7.73 -18.48 -7.95
CA LEU A 235 8.22 -17.34 -7.18
C LEU A 235 7.85 -17.45 -5.70
N GLN A 236 6.74 -18.15 -5.39
CA GLN A 236 6.31 -18.42 -4.03
C GLN A 236 7.37 -19.20 -3.24
N GLU A 237 8.09 -20.13 -3.85
CA GLU A 237 9.18 -20.87 -3.21
C GLU A 237 10.30 -19.93 -2.69
N VAL A 238 10.52 -18.81 -3.40
CA VAL A 238 11.51 -17.80 -3.00
C VAL A 238 10.97 -16.92 -1.88
N ALA A 239 9.67 -16.69 -1.86
CA ALA A 239 9.01 -15.89 -0.83
C ALA A 239 8.97 -16.61 0.52
N ASP A 240 8.89 -17.95 0.50
CA ASP A 240 8.79 -18.81 1.68
C ASP A 240 10.18 -19.20 2.26
N SER A 241 11.29 -18.82 1.62
CA SER A 241 12.67 -19.17 1.99
C SER A 241 13.41 -18.05 2.73
#